data_9ce8dabf92a8df08f3a3b8a028f0b10b
#
_entry.id   9ce8dabf92a8df08f3a3b8a028f0b10b
#
_cell.length_a   1.000
_cell.length_b   1.000
_cell.length_c   1.000
_cell.angle_alpha   90.00
_cell.angle_beta   90.00
_cell.angle_gamma   90.00
#
_symmetry.space_group_name_H-M   'P 1'
#
loop_
_entity.id
_entity.type
_entity.pdbx_description
1 polymer ?
#
loop_
_entity_poly.entity_id
_entity_poly.type
_entity_poly.pdbx_seq_one_letter_code
_entity_poly.pdbx_strand_id
1 'polypeptide(L)'
;MSRNKKIDTEAAIQQAMALFWRYGYNSLGTRLLEQETGITRFTLQTSYGGKKALFLAALDAYLDAFEAHVCPSICDGELEPIAAWFEQRVAPVMLEDVSCYGCLLLNSTVEFAAQDEEVNLRVERFFNMVRQGFHSALEAVKRAGNARSDFDVSAMAEVLLSGAIGLNIVIRSAASNSAGGTTATSLATLVRGWAH
;
A
#
# COMPACT_ATOMS: atom_id res chain seq x y z
N MET A 1 -39.28 18.18 0.88
CA MET A 1 -38.01 18.91 0.98
C MET A 1 -36.92 17.91 1.33
N SER A 2 -36.15 17.45 0.36
CA SER A 2 -35.05 16.52 0.58
C SER A 2 -33.92 17.25 1.29
N ARG A 3 -33.61 16.84 2.52
CA ARG A 3 -32.49 17.33 3.32
C ARG A 3 -31.23 16.85 2.62
N ASN A 4 -30.52 17.73 1.93
CA ASN A 4 -29.17 17.46 1.40
C ASN A 4 -28.32 16.92 2.56
N LYS A 5 -28.10 15.60 2.56
CA LYS A 5 -27.17 14.95 3.48
C LYS A 5 -25.79 15.51 3.11
N LYS A 6 -25.23 16.35 3.97
CA LYS A 6 -23.87 16.84 3.81
C LYS A 6 -22.99 15.60 3.69
N ILE A 7 -22.43 15.34 2.51
CA ILE A 7 -21.55 14.20 2.29
C ILE A 7 -20.35 14.44 3.21
N ASP A 8 -20.09 13.50 4.09
CA ASP A 8 -18.85 13.50 4.87
C ASP A 8 -17.69 13.30 3.89
N THR A 9 -16.89 14.35 3.73
CA THR A 9 -15.81 14.39 2.74
C THR A 9 -14.79 13.27 2.97
N GLU A 10 -14.50 12.95 4.22
CA GLU A 10 -13.54 11.90 4.57
C GLU A 10 -14.12 10.51 4.24
N ALA A 11 -15.35 10.22 4.64
CA ALA A 11 -16.02 8.97 4.30
C ALA A 11 -16.13 8.77 2.78
N ALA A 12 -16.40 9.85 2.04
CA ALA A 12 -16.48 9.81 0.57
C ALA A 12 -15.11 9.52 -0.09
N ILE A 13 -14.02 10.08 0.45
CA ILE A 13 -12.65 9.78 -0.01
C ILE A 13 -12.31 8.31 0.28
N GLN A 14 -12.65 7.77 1.44
CA GLN A 14 -12.41 6.36 1.79
C GLN A 14 -13.17 5.41 0.85
N GLN A 15 -14.44 5.69 0.56
CA GLN A 15 -15.22 4.91 -0.41
C GLN A 15 -14.63 4.99 -1.82
N ALA A 16 -14.25 6.19 -2.26
CA ALA A 16 -13.60 6.38 -3.56
C ALA A 16 -12.25 5.65 -3.62
N MET A 17 -11.45 5.67 -2.54
CA MET A 17 -10.19 4.95 -2.44
C MET A 17 -10.39 3.45 -2.65
N ALA A 18 -11.39 2.83 -2.01
CA ALA A 18 -11.70 1.41 -2.18
C ALA A 18 -12.07 1.08 -3.64
N LEU A 19 -12.83 1.95 -4.31
CA LEU A 19 -13.19 1.78 -5.72
C LEU A 19 -11.98 1.92 -6.65
N PHE A 20 -11.14 2.93 -6.45
CA PHE A 20 -9.90 3.08 -7.22
C PHE A 20 -8.96 1.90 -7.00
N TRP A 21 -8.87 1.39 -5.80
CA TRP A 21 -8.04 0.23 -5.49
C TRP A 21 -8.51 -1.02 -6.23
N ARG A 22 -9.82 -1.26 -6.22
CA ARG A 22 -10.44 -2.42 -6.89
C ARG A 22 -10.35 -2.34 -8.40
N TYR A 23 -10.78 -1.21 -8.98
CA TYR A 23 -11.00 -1.08 -10.43
C TYR A 23 -9.85 -0.40 -11.18
N GLY A 24 -8.98 0.33 -10.50
CA GLY A 24 -8.00 1.25 -11.10
C GLY A 24 -8.62 2.59 -11.50
N TYR A 25 -7.77 3.56 -11.80
CA TYR A 25 -8.20 4.89 -12.19
C TYR A 25 -8.88 4.90 -13.57
N ASN A 26 -8.26 4.31 -14.59
CA ASN A 26 -8.76 4.37 -15.96
C ASN A 26 -10.10 3.63 -16.12
N SER A 27 -10.23 2.45 -15.51
CA SER A 27 -11.42 1.60 -15.65
C SER A 27 -12.60 2.08 -14.80
N LEU A 28 -12.38 2.82 -13.71
CA LEU A 28 -13.44 3.35 -12.86
C LEU A 28 -14.15 4.52 -13.55
N GLY A 29 -15.34 4.29 -14.10
CA GLY A 29 -16.17 5.35 -14.70
C GLY A 29 -16.82 6.25 -13.64
N THR A 30 -17.04 7.53 -13.96
CA THR A 30 -17.70 8.49 -13.04
C THR A 30 -19.11 8.07 -12.67
N ARG A 31 -19.81 7.31 -13.51
CA ARG A 31 -21.16 6.77 -13.21
C ARG A 31 -21.11 5.75 -12.06
N LEU A 32 -20.16 4.82 -12.09
CA LEU A 32 -19.98 3.83 -11.03
C LEU A 32 -19.53 4.53 -9.74
N LEU A 33 -18.61 5.48 -9.85
CA LEU A 33 -18.18 6.30 -8.71
C LEU A 33 -19.37 7.00 -8.04
N GLU A 34 -20.27 7.62 -8.83
CA GLU A 34 -21.49 8.26 -8.32
C GLU A 34 -22.44 7.27 -7.65
N GLN A 35 -22.67 6.11 -8.27
CA GLN A 35 -23.55 5.07 -7.73
C GLN A 35 -23.09 4.53 -6.37
N GLU A 36 -21.80 4.28 -6.23
CA GLU A 36 -21.23 3.65 -5.03
C GLU A 36 -20.95 4.65 -3.90
N THR A 37 -20.56 5.89 -4.24
CA THR A 37 -20.18 6.90 -3.23
C THR A 37 -21.26 7.92 -2.95
N GLY A 38 -22.26 8.05 -3.84
CA GLY A 38 -23.24 9.14 -3.81
C GLY A 38 -22.67 10.51 -4.22
N ILE A 39 -21.40 10.59 -4.64
CA ILE A 39 -20.77 11.82 -5.15
C ILE A 39 -21.30 12.08 -6.55
N THR A 40 -22.28 13.01 -6.68
CA THR A 40 -22.79 13.38 -8.00
C THR A 40 -21.70 13.97 -8.89
N ARG A 41 -21.90 13.94 -10.21
CA ARG A 41 -20.97 14.60 -11.16
C ARG A 41 -20.74 16.08 -10.81
N PHE A 42 -21.80 16.77 -10.38
CA PHE A 42 -21.71 18.17 -9.97
C PHE A 42 -20.81 18.30 -8.74
N THR A 43 -21.07 17.52 -7.68
CA THR A 43 -20.24 17.52 -6.46
C THR A 43 -18.80 17.10 -6.74
N LEU A 44 -18.59 16.11 -7.61
CA LEU A 44 -17.25 15.67 -8.02
C LEU A 44 -16.44 16.83 -8.60
N GLN A 45 -17.08 17.63 -9.48
CA GLN A 45 -16.40 18.77 -10.13
C GLN A 45 -16.24 19.98 -9.19
N THR A 46 -17.26 20.32 -8.41
CA THR A 46 -17.27 21.55 -7.60
C THR A 46 -16.58 21.42 -6.26
N SER A 47 -16.66 20.24 -5.62
CA SER A 47 -16.12 20.03 -4.26
C SER A 47 -14.77 19.31 -4.26
N TYR A 48 -14.51 18.47 -5.27
CA TYR A 48 -13.27 17.68 -5.35
C TYR A 48 -12.34 18.12 -6.50
N GLY A 49 -12.80 18.92 -7.46
CA GLY A 49 -11.98 19.31 -8.61
C GLY A 49 -11.90 18.24 -9.72
N GLY A 50 -12.83 17.27 -9.71
CA GLY A 50 -12.92 16.20 -10.70
C GLY A 50 -12.36 14.87 -10.24
N LYS A 51 -12.47 13.86 -11.12
CA LYS A 51 -12.05 12.47 -10.83
C LYS A 51 -10.57 12.37 -10.46
N LYS A 52 -9.70 13.13 -11.16
CA LYS A 52 -8.25 13.13 -10.91
C LYS A 52 -7.93 13.65 -9.50
N ALA A 53 -8.50 14.78 -9.12
CA ALA A 53 -8.25 15.35 -7.79
C ALA A 53 -8.79 14.46 -6.67
N LEU A 54 -9.97 13.83 -6.86
CA LEU A 54 -10.48 12.83 -5.91
C LEU A 54 -9.56 11.60 -5.83
N PHE A 55 -9.00 11.15 -6.96
CA PHE A 55 -8.02 10.06 -6.95
C PHE A 55 -6.75 10.42 -6.20
N LEU A 56 -6.20 11.62 -6.40
CA LEU A 56 -5.02 12.08 -5.67
C LEU A 56 -5.29 12.16 -4.16
N ALA A 57 -6.47 12.64 -3.76
CA ALA A 57 -6.89 12.63 -2.36
C ALA A 57 -7.01 11.20 -1.80
N ALA A 58 -7.47 10.24 -2.61
CA ALA A 58 -7.51 8.83 -2.22
C ALA A 58 -6.10 8.23 -2.06
N LEU A 59 -5.15 8.60 -2.93
CA LEU A 59 -3.74 8.19 -2.79
C LEU A 59 -3.10 8.79 -1.52
N ASP A 60 -3.39 10.06 -1.21
CA ASP A 60 -2.91 10.70 0.02
C ASP A 60 -3.46 10.02 1.27
N ALA A 61 -4.78 9.74 1.31
CA ALA A 61 -5.41 9.01 2.41
C ALA A 61 -4.82 7.59 2.59
N TYR A 62 -4.51 6.91 1.48
CA TYR A 62 -3.83 5.62 1.51
C TYR A 62 -2.43 5.74 2.11
N LEU A 63 -1.64 6.74 1.69
CA LEU A 63 -0.29 6.98 2.21
C LEU A 63 -0.30 7.22 3.71
N ASP A 64 -1.21 8.07 4.19
CA ASP A 64 -1.34 8.38 5.61
C ASP A 64 -1.72 7.14 6.44
N ALA A 65 -2.66 6.33 5.95
CA ALA A 65 -3.03 5.06 6.59
C ALA A 65 -1.88 4.04 6.55
N PHE A 66 -1.13 3.98 5.45
CA PHE A 66 0.03 3.10 5.33
C PHE A 66 1.14 3.50 6.30
N GLU A 67 1.47 4.77 6.40
CA GLU A 67 2.47 5.30 7.34
C GLU A 67 2.09 4.99 8.78
N ALA A 68 0.83 5.18 9.15
CA ALA A 68 0.36 4.99 10.52
C ALA A 68 0.29 3.50 10.96
N HIS A 69 -0.01 2.58 10.04
CA HIS A 69 -0.42 1.22 10.42
C HIS A 69 0.34 0.08 9.72
N VAL A 70 0.99 0.35 8.60
CA VAL A 70 1.53 -0.70 7.71
C VAL A 70 3.02 -0.55 7.46
N CYS A 71 3.53 0.68 7.52
CA CYS A 71 4.95 0.93 7.28
C CYS A 71 5.81 0.06 8.21
N PRO A 72 6.82 -0.64 7.69
CA PRO A 72 7.72 -1.45 8.51
C PRO A 72 8.61 -0.55 9.36
N SER A 73 8.08 -0.11 10.49
CA SER A 73 8.80 0.76 11.45
C SER A 73 9.18 0.00 12.73
N ILE A 74 9.62 -1.24 12.59
CA ILE A 74 9.93 -2.13 13.68
C ILE A 74 11.34 -1.84 14.18
N CYS A 75 11.46 -1.34 15.41
CA CYS A 75 12.72 -0.85 15.97
C CYS A 75 13.15 -1.60 17.24
N ASP A 76 12.70 -2.84 17.44
CA ASP A 76 13.07 -3.66 18.61
C ASP A 76 14.43 -4.38 18.47
N GLY A 77 15.03 -4.36 17.27
CA GLY A 77 16.32 -4.99 17.01
C GLY A 77 16.26 -6.47 16.71
N GLU A 78 15.07 -7.02 16.44
CA GLU A 78 14.87 -8.43 16.13
C GLU A 78 14.50 -8.61 14.64
N LEU A 79 14.85 -9.77 14.06
CA LEU A 79 14.50 -10.13 12.68
C LEU A 79 13.04 -10.62 12.58
N GLU A 80 12.51 -11.23 13.63
CA GLU A 80 11.19 -11.86 13.60
C GLU A 80 10.05 -10.89 13.26
N PRO A 81 9.98 -9.67 13.80
CA PRO A 81 8.96 -8.71 13.41
C PRO A 81 9.00 -8.33 11.92
N ILE A 82 10.21 -8.29 11.31
CA ILE A 82 10.37 -8.02 9.87
C ILE A 82 9.84 -9.22 9.06
N ALA A 83 10.15 -10.45 9.48
CA ALA A 83 9.61 -11.66 8.87
C ALA A 83 8.09 -11.73 8.98
N ALA A 84 7.54 -11.48 10.16
CA ALA A 84 6.11 -11.46 10.44
C ALA A 84 5.38 -10.39 9.62
N TRP A 85 6.01 -9.27 9.29
CA TRP A 85 5.42 -8.24 8.44
C TRP A 85 5.00 -8.80 7.07
N PHE A 86 5.81 -9.68 6.45
CA PHE A 86 5.46 -10.33 5.19
C PHE A 86 4.33 -11.35 5.38
N GLU A 87 4.38 -12.16 6.43
CA GLU A 87 3.37 -13.19 6.71
C GLU A 87 1.99 -12.57 6.98
N GLN A 88 1.94 -11.42 7.65
CA GLN A 88 0.71 -10.69 7.91
C GLN A 88 0.04 -10.15 6.64
N ARG A 89 0.81 -9.89 5.56
CA ARG A 89 0.25 -9.43 4.28
C ARG A 89 -0.65 -10.46 3.59
N VAL A 90 -0.47 -11.73 3.90
CA VAL A 90 -1.21 -12.85 3.30
C VAL A 90 -2.15 -13.53 4.28
N ALA A 91 -2.27 -13.01 5.48
CA ALA A 91 -3.21 -13.52 6.48
C ALA A 91 -4.65 -13.48 5.94
N PRO A 92 -5.51 -14.42 6.36
CA PRO A 92 -6.92 -14.40 5.97
C PRO A 92 -7.58 -13.07 6.37
N VAL A 93 -8.26 -12.45 5.41
CA VAL A 93 -8.99 -11.18 5.62
C VAL A 93 -10.48 -11.38 5.43
N MET A 94 -11.28 -10.52 6.03
CA MET A 94 -12.73 -10.53 5.89
C MET A 94 -13.15 -10.23 4.44
N LEU A 95 -14.32 -10.70 4.02
CA LEU A 95 -14.83 -10.68 2.64
C LEU A 95 -14.89 -9.32 1.94
N GLU A 96 -14.84 -8.22 2.69
CA GLU A 96 -14.92 -6.85 2.14
C GLU A 96 -13.56 -6.13 2.09
N ASP A 97 -12.48 -6.83 2.40
CA ASP A 97 -11.15 -6.23 2.41
C ASP A 97 -10.63 -6.02 0.99
N VAL A 98 -10.25 -4.78 0.69
CA VAL A 98 -9.65 -4.40 -0.60
C VAL A 98 -8.17 -4.77 -0.71
N SER A 99 -7.53 -5.23 0.35
CA SER A 99 -6.10 -5.62 0.36
C SER A 99 -5.80 -6.77 -0.60
N CYS A 100 -6.80 -7.61 -0.95
CA CYS A 100 -6.68 -8.64 -1.98
C CYS A 100 -6.39 -8.07 -3.38
N TYR A 101 -6.51 -6.77 -3.59
CA TYR A 101 -6.12 -6.08 -4.82
C TYR A 101 -4.67 -5.54 -4.77
N GLY A 102 -3.86 -6.00 -3.85
CA GLY A 102 -2.45 -5.62 -3.70
C GLY A 102 -2.28 -4.25 -3.06
N CYS A 103 -1.38 -3.42 -3.58
CA CYS A 103 -1.11 -2.07 -3.09
C CYS A 103 -1.63 -1.02 -4.10
N LEU A 104 -2.42 -0.06 -3.63
CA LEU A 104 -2.99 0.99 -4.49
C LEU A 104 -1.89 1.81 -5.20
N LEU A 105 -0.81 2.18 -4.51
CA LEU A 105 0.30 2.94 -5.10
C LEU A 105 1.06 2.13 -6.16
N LEU A 106 1.30 0.83 -5.91
CA LEU A 106 1.93 -0.04 -6.90
C LEU A 106 1.05 -0.23 -8.14
N ASN A 107 -0.26 -0.38 -7.96
CA ASN A 107 -1.20 -0.46 -9.07
C ASN A 107 -1.15 0.84 -9.90
N SER A 108 -1.09 2.00 -9.24
CA SER A 108 -0.99 3.31 -9.88
C SER A 108 0.30 3.48 -10.67
N THR A 109 1.42 2.92 -10.18
CA THR A 109 2.71 2.94 -10.90
C THR A 109 2.59 2.28 -12.27
N VAL A 110 1.94 1.12 -12.34
CA VAL A 110 1.74 0.39 -13.60
C VAL A 110 0.75 1.10 -14.51
N GLU A 111 -0.32 1.66 -13.94
CA GLU A 111 -1.39 2.29 -14.71
C GLU A 111 -0.98 3.63 -15.33
N PHE A 112 -0.21 4.43 -14.62
CA PHE A 112 0.25 5.75 -15.08
C PHE A 112 1.62 5.72 -15.77
N ALA A 113 2.42 4.66 -15.57
CA ALA A 113 3.70 4.45 -16.26
C ALA A 113 4.62 5.69 -16.30
N ALA A 114 4.74 6.41 -15.20
CA ALA A 114 5.50 7.67 -15.04
C ALA A 114 5.00 8.85 -15.90
N GLN A 115 3.80 8.81 -16.45
CA GLN A 115 3.27 9.88 -17.32
C GLN A 115 2.55 11.00 -16.55
N ASP A 116 2.42 10.87 -15.23
CA ASP A 116 1.70 11.80 -14.39
C ASP A 116 2.52 12.19 -13.17
N GLU A 117 3.00 13.43 -13.15
CA GLU A 117 3.91 13.94 -12.12
C GLU A 117 3.30 13.89 -10.71
N GLU A 118 2.01 14.24 -10.57
CA GLU A 118 1.34 14.24 -9.26
C GLU A 118 1.16 12.83 -8.68
N VAL A 119 0.92 11.84 -9.55
CA VAL A 119 0.88 10.43 -9.15
C VAL A 119 2.28 9.94 -8.82
N ASN A 120 3.28 10.27 -9.65
CA ASN A 120 4.67 9.85 -9.45
C ASN A 120 5.24 10.34 -8.12
N LEU A 121 4.99 11.59 -7.73
CA LEU A 121 5.40 12.13 -6.42
C LEU A 121 4.88 11.28 -5.24
N ARG A 122 3.63 10.80 -5.33
CA ARG A 122 3.03 9.93 -4.31
C ARG A 122 3.62 8.53 -4.31
N VAL A 123 3.88 8.00 -5.49
CA VAL A 123 4.56 6.71 -5.66
C VAL A 123 5.98 6.75 -5.10
N GLU A 124 6.74 7.80 -5.40
CA GLU A 124 8.09 8.01 -4.85
C GLU A 124 8.06 8.13 -3.32
N ARG A 125 7.11 8.91 -2.78
CA ARG A 125 6.91 9.00 -1.33
C ARG A 125 6.68 7.60 -0.73
N PHE A 126 5.80 6.81 -1.32
CA PHE A 126 5.52 5.44 -0.88
C PHE A 126 6.77 4.56 -0.88
N PHE A 127 7.53 4.50 -1.99
CA PHE A 127 8.74 3.70 -2.05
C PHE A 127 9.78 4.15 -1.02
N ASN A 128 9.92 5.46 -0.83
CA ASN A 128 10.84 5.99 0.17
C ASN A 128 10.42 5.60 1.59
N MET A 129 9.13 5.65 1.91
CA MET A 129 8.61 5.22 3.22
C MET A 129 8.90 3.74 3.48
N VAL A 130 8.63 2.86 2.52
CA VAL A 130 8.89 1.40 2.66
C VAL A 130 10.39 1.14 2.80
N ARG A 131 11.22 1.75 1.95
CA ARG A 131 12.68 1.62 1.99
C ARG A 131 13.24 2.05 3.33
N GLN A 132 12.85 3.24 3.79
CA GLN A 132 13.32 3.78 5.07
C GLN A 132 12.83 2.95 6.26
N GLY A 133 11.60 2.44 6.22
CA GLY A 133 11.07 1.55 7.24
C GLY A 133 11.92 0.29 7.39
N PHE A 134 12.19 -0.41 6.29
CA PHE A 134 13.08 -1.59 6.31
C PHE A 134 14.50 -1.24 6.71
N HIS A 135 15.05 -0.16 6.17
CA HIS A 135 16.41 0.28 6.52
C HIS A 135 16.54 0.54 8.02
N SER A 136 15.61 1.29 8.62
CA SER A 136 15.62 1.59 10.04
C SER A 136 15.47 0.35 10.92
N ALA A 137 14.60 -0.59 10.51
CA ALA A 137 14.42 -1.87 11.20
C ALA A 137 15.71 -2.70 11.16
N LEU A 138 16.34 -2.83 9.99
CA LEU A 138 17.58 -3.59 9.83
C LEU A 138 18.79 -2.93 10.53
N GLU A 139 18.85 -1.60 10.59
CA GLU A 139 19.85 -0.89 11.39
C GLU A 139 19.70 -1.19 12.89
N ALA A 140 18.47 -1.32 13.39
CA ALA A 140 18.21 -1.71 14.76
C ALA A 140 18.70 -3.16 15.03
N VAL A 141 18.41 -4.09 14.11
CA VAL A 141 18.90 -5.49 14.19
C VAL A 141 20.42 -5.55 14.20
N LYS A 142 21.09 -4.79 13.34
CA LYS A 142 22.56 -4.74 13.28
C LYS A 142 23.16 -4.18 14.55
N ARG A 143 22.59 -3.08 15.08
CA ARG A 143 23.04 -2.48 16.35
C ARG A 143 22.84 -3.40 17.55
N ALA A 144 21.78 -4.21 17.56
CA ALA A 144 21.53 -5.21 18.60
C ALA A 144 22.47 -6.43 18.50
N GLY A 145 23.22 -6.58 17.41
CA GLY A 145 24.10 -7.72 17.19
C GLY A 145 23.33 -8.99 16.76
N ASN A 146 22.10 -8.86 16.27
CA ASN A 146 21.25 -9.99 15.90
C ASN A 146 21.33 -10.37 14.41
N ALA A 147 22.28 -9.77 13.69
CA ALA A 147 22.57 -10.13 12.30
C ALA A 147 24.07 -10.43 12.10
N ARG A 148 24.38 -11.22 11.08
CA ARG A 148 25.75 -11.58 10.70
C ARG A 148 26.62 -10.33 10.51
N SER A 149 27.93 -10.47 10.76
CA SER A 149 28.89 -9.35 10.71
C SER A 149 29.03 -8.73 9.31
N ASP A 150 28.85 -9.53 8.25
CA ASP A 150 28.91 -9.12 6.84
C ASP A 150 27.60 -8.53 6.30
N PHE A 151 26.63 -8.24 7.18
CA PHE A 151 25.30 -7.79 6.83
C PHE A 151 25.28 -6.35 6.30
N ASP A 152 24.94 -6.18 5.02
CA ASP A 152 24.74 -4.88 4.39
C ASP A 152 23.28 -4.46 4.50
N VAL A 153 23.00 -3.54 5.41
CA VAL A 153 21.65 -3.04 5.70
C VAL A 153 21.01 -2.42 4.46
N SER A 154 21.74 -1.62 3.69
CA SER A 154 21.20 -0.92 2.52
C SER A 154 20.82 -1.91 1.43
N ALA A 155 21.70 -2.87 1.13
CA ALA A 155 21.41 -3.91 0.14
C ALA A 155 20.20 -4.77 0.57
N MET A 156 20.12 -5.14 1.84
CA MET A 156 19.01 -5.96 2.35
C MET A 156 17.69 -5.20 2.38
N ALA A 157 17.70 -3.90 2.67
CA ALA A 157 16.49 -3.06 2.59
C ALA A 157 15.95 -3.01 1.15
N GLU A 158 16.79 -2.92 0.13
CA GLU A 158 16.36 -2.99 -1.28
C GLU A 158 15.83 -4.37 -1.67
N VAL A 159 16.39 -5.45 -1.14
CA VAL A 159 15.86 -6.81 -1.32
C VAL A 159 14.45 -6.92 -0.73
N LEU A 160 14.23 -6.40 0.50
CA LEU A 160 12.92 -6.43 1.14
C LEU A 160 11.91 -5.56 0.40
N LEU A 161 12.30 -4.36 -0.05
CA LEU A 161 11.45 -3.51 -0.88
C LEU A 161 11.03 -4.25 -2.17
N SER A 162 11.97 -4.85 -2.87
CA SER A 162 11.69 -5.63 -4.09
C SER A 162 10.78 -6.82 -3.81
N GLY A 163 11.00 -7.52 -2.68
CA GLY A 163 10.14 -8.60 -2.21
C GLY A 163 8.72 -8.13 -1.91
N ALA A 164 8.57 -6.99 -1.25
CA ALA A 164 7.26 -6.40 -0.96
C ALA A 164 6.51 -6.01 -2.24
N ILE A 165 7.20 -5.46 -3.24
CA ILE A 165 6.64 -5.16 -4.56
C ILE A 165 6.16 -6.45 -5.22
N GLY A 166 7.02 -7.48 -5.30
CA GLY A 166 6.70 -8.77 -5.91
C GLY A 166 5.50 -9.45 -5.23
N LEU A 167 5.46 -9.46 -3.91
CA LEU A 167 4.35 -10.01 -3.13
C LEU A 167 3.02 -9.33 -3.48
N ASN A 168 2.99 -7.99 -3.53
CA ASN A 168 1.77 -7.25 -3.88
C ASN A 168 1.31 -7.52 -5.32
N ILE A 169 2.23 -7.70 -6.27
CA ILE A 169 1.89 -8.08 -7.66
C ILE A 169 1.25 -9.47 -7.71
N VAL A 170 1.79 -10.45 -6.96
CA VAL A 170 1.21 -11.79 -6.86
C VAL A 170 -0.21 -11.75 -6.28
N ILE A 171 -0.41 -11.02 -5.18
CA ILE A 171 -1.73 -10.81 -4.58
C ILE A 171 -2.70 -10.18 -5.59
N ARG A 172 -2.27 -9.10 -6.26
CA ARG A 172 -3.10 -8.38 -7.25
C ARG A 172 -3.50 -9.28 -8.41
N SER A 173 -2.58 -10.08 -8.95
CA SER A 173 -2.82 -10.92 -10.13
C SER A 173 -3.89 -11.99 -9.90
N ALA A 174 -4.01 -12.46 -8.67
CA ALA A 174 -4.99 -13.49 -8.28
C ALA A 174 -6.24 -12.88 -7.59
N ALA A 175 -6.24 -11.58 -7.30
CA ALA A 175 -7.22 -10.92 -6.43
C ALA A 175 -7.44 -11.71 -5.11
N SER A 176 -6.36 -12.23 -4.53
CA SER A 176 -6.37 -13.08 -3.34
C SER A 176 -5.09 -12.96 -2.53
N ASN A 177 -5.22 -12.64 -1.25
CA ASN A 177 -4.07 -12.56 -0.34
C ASN A 177 -3.37 -13.93 -0.20
N SER A 178 -4.13 -15.01 -0.17
CA SER A 178 -3.57 -16.36 -0.05
C SER A 178 -2.65 -16.76 -1.20
N ALA A 179 -2.82 -16.17 -2.38
CA ALA A 179 -1.94 -16.42 -3.52
C ALA A 179 -0.49 -16.01 -3.25
N GLY A 180 -0.27 -15.00 -2.38
CA GLY A 180 1.06 -14.56 -1.94
C GLY A 180 1.73 -15.45 -0.90
N GLY A 181 1.06 -16.49 -0.39
CA GLY A 181 1.52 -17.28 0.76
C GLY A 181 2.94 -17.83 0.62
N THR A 182 3.25 -18.49 -0.50
CA THR A 182 4.60 -19.01 -0.76
C THR A 182 5.65 -17.88 -0.80
N THR A 183 5.33 -16.77 -1.46
CA THR A 183 6.24 -15.61 -1.55
C THR A 183 6.49 -15.02 -0.17
N ALA A 184 5.44 -14.81 0.62
CA ALA A 184 5.55 -14.26 1.98
C ALA A 184 6.39 -15.16 2.89
N THR A 185 6.12 -16.49 2.89
CA THR A 185 6.90 -17.47 3.67
C THR A 185 8.37 -17.49 3.22
N SER A 186 8.64 -17.41 1.92
CA SER A 186 10.02 -17.39 1.40
C SER A 186 10.77 -16.12 1.85
N LEU A 187 10.11 -14.96 1.81
CA LEU A 187 10.69 -13.71 2.29
C LEU A 187 10.93 -13.74 3.81
N ALA A 188 9.98 -14.25 4.58
CA ALA A 188 10.13 -14.42 6.02
C ALA A 188 11.29 -15.37 6.37
N THR A 189 11.42 -16.49 5.63
CA THR A 189 12.52 -17.45 5.79
C THR A 189 13.86 -16.81 5.46
N LEU A 190 13.92 -16.01 4.36
CA LEU A 190 15.12 -15.26 3.99
C LEU A 190 15.55 -14.31 5.13
N VAL A 191 14.61 -13.55 5.70
CA VAL A 191 14.88 -12.63 6.80
C VAL A 191 15.43 -13.38 8.01
N ARG A 192 14.77 -14.46 8.43
CA ARG A 192 15.22 -15.30 9.57
C ARG A 192 16.61 -15.90 9.36
N GLY A 193 16.97 -16.19 8.09
CA GLY A 193 18.29 -16.69 7.72
C GLY A 193 19.43 -15.66 7.84
N TRP A 194 19.16 -14.40 8.17
CA TRP A 194 20.18 -13.38 8.40
C TRP A 194 20.71 -13.37 9.85
N ALA A 195 20.12 -14.14 10.73
CA ALA A 195 20.65 -14.36 12.06
C ALA A 195 22.05 -15.02 12.03
N HIS A 196 22.79 -14.96 13.16
CA HIS A 196 24.08 -15.59 13.32
C HIS A 196 24.05 -17.12 13.20
#